data_8cf42666ec441813da3a12f91eef3b20
#
_entry.id   8cf42666ec441813da3a12f91eef3b20
#
_cell.length_a   1.000
_cell.length_b   1.000
_cell.length_c   1.000
_cell.angle_alpha   90.00
_cell.angle_beta   90.00
_cell.angle_gamma   90.00
#
_symmetry.space_group_name_H-M   'P 1'
#
loop_
_entity.id
_entity.type
_entity.pdbx_description
1 polymer ?
#
loop_
_entity_poly.entity_id
_entity_poly.type
_entity_poly.pdbx_seq_one_letter_code
_entity_poly.pdbx_strand_id
1 'polypeptide(L)'
;GIVVVLSSFYEKSWIYDWNGIRQQIKDSVKVAEYGGISSGVVGIAAKRPKQFDRRVWIMKNATESELLKLTEYPNGTIKSIAYEGLIRKPEFKNKTDLILKAISDTEYPIEFQSGCVGTNMNISEYLVDFVLYIDDKSPPSPIGFENTFGLSESERNKILAEYRKIPS
;
A
#
# COMPACT_ATOMS: atom_id res chain seq x y z
N GLY A 1 31.30 -7.05 -3.55
CA GLY A 1 30.04 -7.47 -4.14
C GLY A 1 28.81 -7.15 -3.31
N ILE A 2 28.71 -7.59 -2.04
CA ILE A 2 27.51 -7.43 -1.20
C ILE A 2 27.29 -5.96 -0.78
N VAL A 3 28.33 -5.21 -0.51
CA VAL A 3 28.25 -3.80 -0.08
C VAL A 3 27.70 -2.88 -1.17
N VAL A 4 27.99 -3.14 -2.45
CA VAL A 4 27.51 -2.33 -3.58
C VAL A 4 26.01 -2.51 -3.83
N VAL A 5 25.47 -3.71 -3.62
CA VAL A 5 24.04 -3.98 -3.80
C VAL A 5 23.20 -3.32 -2.69
N LEU A 6 23.66 -3.33 -1.46
CA LEU A 6 22.98 -2.66 -0.35
C LEU A 6 22.98 -1.14 -0.51
N SER A 7 24.08 -0.54 -1.00
CA SER A 7 24.16 0.91 -1.23
C SER A 7 23.19 1.40 -2.30
N SER A 8 22.96 0.62 -3.37
CA SER A 8 22.07 1.04 -4.47
C SER A 8 20.59 1.13 -4.07
N PHE A 9 20.12 0.33 -3.10
CA PHE A 9 18.75 0.44 -2.56
C PHE A 9 18.61 1.62 -1.61
N TYR A 10 19.61 1.91 -0.79
CA TYR A 10 19.59 3.06 0.12
C TYR A 10 19.74 4.40 -0.60
N GLU A 11 20.49 4.47 -1.69
CA GLU A 11 20.68 5.70 -2.46
C GLU A 11 19.38 6.24 -3.04
N LYS A 12 18.45 5.39 -3.50
CA LYS A 12 17.19 5.84 -4.10
C LYS A 12 16.31 6.60 -3.11
N SER A 13 16.22 6.17 -1.86
CA SER A 13 15.44 6.88 -0.84
C SER A 13 16.09 8.17 -0.35
N TRP A 14 17.41 8.28 -0.43
CA TRP A 14 18.14 9.48 -0.02
C TRP A 14 18.01 10.64 -1.02
N ILE A 15 17.82 10.33 -2.30
CA ILE A 15 17.60 11.34 -3.35
C ILE A 15 16.13 11.68 -3.57
N TYR A 16 15.20 11.10 -2.82
CA TYR A 16 13.78 11.38 -2.95
C TYR A 16 13.47 12.84 -2.62
N ASP A 17 12.70 13.48 -3.49
CA ASP A 17 12.29 14.88 -3.30
C ASP A 17 11.18 15.01 -2.26
N TRP A 18 11.57 15.45 -1.06
CA TRP A 18 10.67 15.69 0.07
C TRP A 18 9.92 17.03 0.02
N ASN A 19 10.14 17.88 -1.00
CA ASN A 19 9.44 19.14 -1.12
C ASN A 19 7.91 18.93 -1.13
N GLY A 20 7.19 19.72 -0.33
CA GLY A 20 5.73 19.60 -0.20
C GLY A 20 5.25 18.46 0.69
N ILE A 21 6.14 17.74 1.38
CA ILE A 21 5.80 16.78 2.42
C ILE A 21 6.21 17.35 3.77
N ARG A 22 5.25 17.45 4.69
CA ARG A 22 5.49 17.96 6.04
C ARG A 22 6.43 17.08 6.83
N GLN A 23 7.23 17.68 7.71
CA GLN A 23 8.25 16.97 8.48
C GLN A 23 7.69 15.78 9.27
N GLN A 24 6.54 15.94 9.92
CA GLN A 24 5.91 14.85 10.66
C GLN A 24 5.51 13.63 9.80
N ILE A 25 5.10 13.88 8.54
CA ILE A 25 4.81 12.80 7.59
C ILE A 25 6.11 12.13 7.16
N LYS A 26 7.13 12.92 6.81
CA LYS A 26 8.47 12.43 6.47
C LYS A 26 9.05 11.54 7.57
N ASP A 27 8.97 11.94 8.83
CA ASP A 27 9.50 11.18 9.96
C ASP A 27 8.75 9.85 10.13
N SER A 28 7.43 9.85 9.98
CA SER A 28 6.62 8.64 10.02
C SER A 28 6.90 7.69 8.86
N VAL A 29 7.09 8.22 7.65
CA VAL A 29 7.45 7.46 6.45
C VAL A 29 8.81 6.80 6.62
N LYS A 30 9.81 7.55 7.10
CA LYS A 30 11.16 7.02 7.33
C LYS A 30 11.23 5.88 8.34
N VAL A 31 10.30 5.83 9.30
CA VAL A 31 10.20 4.69 10.21
C VAL A 31 9.39 3.55 9.57
N ALA A 32 8.33 3.88 8.80
CA ALA A 32 7.48 2.89 8.16
C ALA A 32 8.19 2.10 7.04
N GLU A 33 9.17 2.71 6.34
CA GLU A 33 9.88 2.08 5.22
C GLU A 33 10.67 0.83 5.60
N TYR A 34 11.06 0.67 6.88
CA TYR A 34 11.79 -0.49 7.39
C TYR A 34 10.88 -1.65 7.80
N GLY A 35 9.58 -1.47 7.77
CA GLY A 35 8.60 -2.52 8.06
C GLY A 35 7.75 -2.85 6.85
N GLY A 36 7.16 -4.04 6.86
CA GLY A 36 6.16 -4.43 5.90
C GLY A 36 4.78 -3.85 6.24
N ILE A 37 3.77 -4.31 5.53
CA ILE A 37 2.37 -4.05 5.87
C ILE A 37 1.88 -5.14 6.80
N SER A 38 1.31 -4.75 7.92
CA SER A 38 0.71 -5.68 8.87
C SER A 38 -0.80 -5.55 8.88
N SER A 39 -1.52 -6.68 8.96
CA SER A 39 -2.93 -6.69 9.32
C SER A 39 -3.13 -6.18 10.76
N GLY A 40 -4.38 -5.94 11.16
CA GLY A 40 -4.69 -5.39 12.49
C GLY A 40 -4.27 -6.27 13.68
N VAL A 41 -4.01 -7.57 13.42
CA VAL A 41 -3.62 -8.53 14.45
C VAL A 41 -2.56 -9.45 13.88
N VAL A 42 -1.41 -9.58 14.58
CA VAL A 42 -0.29 -10.45 14.19
C VAL A 42 0.24 -11.26 15.37
N GLY A 43 0.83 -12.40 15.04
CA GLY A 43 1.47 -13.32 16.00
C GLY A 43 0.50 -14.12 16.88
N ILE A 44 1.04 -15.08 17.62
CA ILE A 44 0.28 -15.99 18.48
C ILE A 44 -0.44 -15.24 19.60
N ALA A 45 0.12 -14.12 20.08
CA ALA A 45 -0.46 -13.31 21.14
C ALA A 45 -1.55 -12.31 20.65
N ALA A 46 -1.92 -12.37 19.37
CA ALA A 46 -2.92 -11.50 18.76
C ALA A 46 -2.71 -9.99 19.06
N LYS A 47 -1.46 -9.54 19.05
CA LYS A 47 -1.11 -8.15 19.35
C LYS A 47 -1.25 -7.28 18.10
N ARG A 48 -1.70 -6.05 18.32
CA ARG A 48 -1.72 -5.01 17.29
C ARG A 48 -0.30 -4.46 17.09
N PRO A 49 0.29 -4.61 15.89
CA PRO A 49 1.65 -4.14 15.67
C PRO A 49 1.70 -2.62 15.53
N LYS A 50 2.78 -2.02 16.03
CA LYS A 50 3.01 -0.55 15.87
C LYS A 50 3.03 -0.11 14.40
N GLN A 51 3.47 -1.00 13.51
CA GLN A 51 3.49 -0.74 12.06
C GLN A 51 2.07 -0.55 11.50
N PHE A 52 1.08 -1.29 11.99
CA PHE A 52 -0.32 -1.07 11.63
C PHE A 52 -0.79 0.32 12.05
N ASP A 53 -0.53 0.72 13.29
CA ASP A 53 -0.94 2.04 13.79
C ASP A 53 -0.26 3.18 13.02
N ARG A 54 1.01 3.01 12.65
CA ARG A 54 1.76 3.97 11.84
C ARG A 54 1.18 4.10 10.43
N ARG A 55 0.85 2.99 9.78
CA ARG A 55 0.16 2.99 8.48
C ARG A 55 -1.14 3.78 8.55
N VAL A 56 -1.99 3.47 9.51
CA VAL A 56 -3.28 4.16 9.71
C VAL A 56 -3.05 5.65 9.99
N TRP A 57 -2.04 5.99 10.78
CA TRP A 57 -1.72 7.37 11.10
C TRP A 57 -1.28 8.15 9.85
N ILE A 58 -0.40 7.60 9.01
CA ILE A 58 0.03 8.22 7.76
C ILE A 58 -1.18 8.47 6.85
N MET A 59 -2.01 7.44 6.62
CA MET A 59 -3.20 7.56 5.76
C MET A 59 -4.18 8.64 6.24
N LYS A 60 -4.35 8.80 7.56
CA LYS A 60 -5.26 9.80 8.13
C LYS A 60 -4.69 11.22 8.12
N ASN A 61 -3.40 11.36 8.36
CA ASN A 61 -2.79 12.68 8.59
C ASN A 61 -2.12 13.27 7.35
N ALA A 62 -1.72 12.45 6.37
CA ALA A 62 -1.18 12.95 5.12
C ALA A 62 -2.29 13.55 4.26
N THR A 63 -1.98 14.69 3.63
CA THR A 63 -2.86 15.31 2.64
C THR A 63 -2.90 14.49 1.35
N GLU A 64 -3.87 14.76 0.49
CA GLU A 64 -3.96 14.13 -0.83
C GLU A 64 -2.68 14.36 -1.65
N SER A 65 -2.16 15.59 -1.66
CA SER A 65 -0.93 15.90 -2.40
C SER A 65 0.31 15.21 -1.82
N GLU A 66 0.40 15.04 -0.51
CA GLU A 66 1.47 14.28 0.14
C GLU A 66 1.39 12.80 -0.23
N LEU A 67 0.20 12.21 -0.19
CA LEU A 67 -0.01 10.81 -0.57
C LEU A 67 0.29 10.60 -2.06
N LEU A 68 -0.13 11.51 -2.95
CA LEU A 68 0.21 11.44 -4.37
C LEU A 68 1.73 11.43 -4.59
N LYS A 69 2.47 12.28 -3.89
CA LYS A 69 3.93 12.24 -3.94
C LYS A 69 4.51 10.92 -3.42
N LEU A 70 3.96 10.38 -2.35
CA LEU A 70 4.42 9.13 -1.75
C LEU A 70 4.14 7.90 -2.64
N THR A 71 3.25 7.96 -3.63
CA THR A 71 3.12 6.89 -4.65
C THR A 71 4.38 6.73 -5.50
N GLU A 72 5.25 7.74 -5.55
CA GLU A 72 6.54 7.71 -6.26
C GLU A 72 7.72 7.40 -5.32
N TYR A 73 7.47 7.13 -4.05
CA TYR A 73 8.53 6.81 -3.08
C TYR A 73 9.18 5.46 -3.42
N PRO A 74 10.51 5.34 -3.37
CA PRO A 74 11.21 4.11 -3.78
C PRO A 74 11.17 3.00 -2.71
N ASN A 75 9.97 2.64 -2.27
CA ASN A 75 9.73 1.58 -1.30
C ASN A 75 8.29 1.07 -1.42
N GLY A 76 8.11 -0.25 -1.58
CA GLY A 76 6.80 -0.87 -1.83
C GLY A 76 5.80 -0.68 -0.68
N THR A 77 6.26 -0.75 0.57
CA THR A 77 5.41 -0.49 1.74
C THR A 77 4.83 0.92 1.73
N ILE A 78 5.68 1.93 1.48
CA ILE A 78 5.25 3.34 1.46
C ILE A 78 4.33 3.62 0.29
N LYS A 79 4.64 3.10 -0.91
CA LYS A 79 3.75 3.20 -2.07
C LYS A 79 2.37 2.60 -1.75
N SER A 80 2.32 1.42 -1.16
CA SER A 80 1.06 0.75 -0.80
C SER A 80 0.24 1.55 0.21
N ILE A 81 0.89 2.12 1.23
CA ILE A 81 0.25 3.01 2.21
C ILE A 81 -0.33 4.25 1.50
N ALA A 82 0.41 4.83 0.57
CA ALA A 82 -0.03 6.00 -0.18
C ALA A 82 -1.23 5.71 -1.10
N TYR A 83 -1.17 4.61 -1.86
CA TYR A 83 -2.29 4.17 -2.70
C TYR A 83 -3.53 3.87 -1.85
N GLU A 84 -3.39 3.07 -0.80
CA GLU A 84 -4.51 2.76 0.11
C GLU A 84 -5.08 4.04 0.75
N GLY A 85 -4.23 4.95 1.20
CA GLY A 85 -4.65 6.22 1.78
C GLY A 85 -5.49 7.06 0.83
N LEU A 86 -5.11 7.15 -0.44
CA LEU A 86 -5.88 7.85 -1.48
C LEU A 86 -7.20 7.15 -1.79
N ILE A 87 -7.21 5.82 -1.89
CA ILE A 87 -8.43 5.04 -2.13
C ILE A 87 -9.45 5.26 -1.01
N ARG A 88 -8.99 5.35 0.23
CA ARG A 88 -9.84 5.55 1.41
C ARG A 88 -10.35 6.98 1.60
N LYS A 89 -9.78 7.97 0.92
CA LYS A 89 -10.26 9.36 0.98
C LYS A 89 -11.55 9.50 0.15
N PRO A 90 -12.70 9.89 0.76
CA PRO A 90 -13.96 10.02 0.03
C PRO A 90 -13.91 11.08 -1.06
N GLU A 91 -13.16 12.15 -0.83
CA GLU A 91 -13.01 13.30 -1.73
C GLU A 91 -12.15 13.00 -2.96
N PHE A 92 -11.26 12.00 -2.91
CA PHE A 92 -10.40 11.65 -4.04
C PHE A 92 -11.21 10.97 -5.15
N LYS A 93 -11.27 11.60 -6.33
CA LYS A 93 -12.18 11.20 -7.42
C LYS A 93 -11.57 10.25 -8.45
N ASN A 94 -10.25 10.30 -8.65
CA ASN A 94 -9.57 9.53 -9.71
C ASN A 94 -9.11 8.16 -9.23
N LYS A 95 -9.92 7.46 -8.44
CA LYS A 95 -9.54 6.19 -7.82
C LYS A 95 -9.26 5.08 -8.81
N THR A 96 -10.08 4.96 -9.86
CA THR A 96 -9.90 3.92 -10.88
C THR A 96 -8.56 4.06 -11.58
N ASP A 97 -8.21 5.26 -12.04
CA ASP A 97 -6.92 5.49 -12.72
C ASP A 97 -5.73 5.30 -11.77
N LEU A 98 -5.88 5.72 -10.52
CA LEU A 98 -4.89 5.49 -9.48
C LEU A 98 -4.63 3.99 -9.25
N ILE A 99 -5.70 3.20 -9.15
CA ILE A 99 -5.60 1.75 -8.92
C ILE A 99 -4.99 1.06 -10.14
N LEU A 100 -5.38 1.45 -11.35
CA LEU A 100 -4.79 0.92 -12.59
C LEU A 100 -3.30 1.24 -12.68
N LYS A 101 -2.88 2.44 -12.26
CA LYS A 101 -1.46 2.79 -12.13
C LYS A 101 -0.76 1.90 -11.10
N ALA A 102 -1.36 1.68 -9.94
CA ALA A 102 -0.80 0.83 -8.89
C ALA A 102 -0.67 -0.64 -9.33
N ILE A 103 -1.60 -1.15 -10.13
CA ILE A 103 -1.56 -2.50 -10.71
C ILE A 103 -0.32 -2.68 -11.61
N SER A 104 0.06 -1.64 -12.35
CA SER A 104 1.24 -1.65 -13.22
C SER A 104 2.55 -1.45 -12.47
N ASP A 105 2.50 -1.08 -11.19
CA ASP A 105 3.67 -0.76 -10.37
C ASP A 105 4.24 -2.03 -9.73
N THR A 106 5.16 -2.67 -10.44
CA THR A 106 5.78 -3.94 -10.03
C THR A 106 7.23 -3.78 -9.56
N GLU A 107 7.72 -2.55 -9.46
CA GLU A 107 9.14 -2.29 -9.17
C GLU A 107 9.54 -2.70 -7.75
N TYR A 108 8.64 -2.53 -6.77
CA TYR A 108 8.95 -2.76 -5.36
C TYR A 108 7.95 -3.74 -4.74
N PRO A 109 8.39 -4.96 -4.38
CA PRO A 109 7.56 -5.87 -3.61
C PRO A 109 7.35 -5.36 -2.19
N ILE A 110 6.31 -5.87 -1.54
CA ILE A 110 5.99 -5.59 -0.14
C ILE A 110 6.03 -6.87 0.69
N GLU A 111 6.49 -6.76 1.92
CA GLU A 111 6.29 -7.78 2.93
C GLU A 111 4.93 -7.57 3.58
N PHE A 112 4.07 -8.57 3.52
CA PHE A 112 2.75 -8.53 4.13
C PHE A 112 2.65 -9.57 5.24
N GLN A 113 2.18 -9.17 6.41
CA GLN A 113 1.97 -10.06 7.54
C GLN A 113 0.51 -10.03 8.01
N SER A 114 -0.10 -11.21 8.04
CA SER A 114 -1.43 -11.41 8.60
C SER A 114 -1.42 -12.61 9.55
N GLY A 115 -1.81 -12.40 10.78
CA GLY A 115 -1.69 -13.43 11.82
C GLY A 115 -0.24 -13.89 11.98
N CYS A 116 -0.01 -15.21 11.88
CA CYS A 116 1.33 -15.82 11.98
C CYS A 116 2.02 -16.00 10.61
N VAL A 117 1.39 -15.57 9.53
CA VAL A 117 1.89 -15.77 8.17
C VAL A 117 2.44 -14.48 7.62
N GLY A 118 3.70 -14.53 7.18
CA GLY A 118 4.33 -13.48 6.37
C GLY A 118 4.49 -13.95 4.94
N THR A 119 4.25 -13.08 3.98
CA THR A 119 4.43 -13.34 2.55
C THR A 119 4.92 -12.09 1.84
N ASN A 120 5.62 -12.30 0.73
CA ASN A 120 5.92 -11.21 -0.21
C ASN A 120 4.84 -11.16 -1.27
N MET A 121 4.41 -9.96 -1.62
CA MET A 121 3.42 -9.75 -2.67
C MET A 121 3.68 -8.44 -3.42
N ASN A 122 3.02 -8.27 -4.53
CA ASN A 122 3.03 -7.02 -5.28
C ASN A 122 2.01 -6.03 -4.71
N ILE A 123 2.18 -4.74 -5.04
CA ILE A 123 1.22 -3.70 -4.67
C ILE A 123 -0.18 -4.02 -5.21
N SER A 124 -0.26 -4.57 -6.43
CA SER A 124 -1.51 -4.99 -7.06
C SER A 124 -2.26 -6.06 -6.24
N GLU A 125 -1.57 -7.11 -5.80
CA GLU A 125 -2.15 -8.16 -4.95
C GLU A 125 -2.65 -7.58 -3.62
N TYR A 126 -1.84 -6.74 -2.99
CA TYR A 126 -2.25 -6.07 -1.75
C TYR A 126 -3.53 -5.25 -1.93
N LEU A 127 -3.61 -4.44 -2.98
CA LEU A 127 -4.78 -3.58 -3.21
C LEU A 127 -6.02 -4.39 -3.58
N VAL A 128 -5.89 -5.37 -4.47
CA VAL A 128 -7.03 -6.15 -4.97
C VAL A 128 -7.57 -7.10 -3.90
N ASP A 129 -6.66 -7.79 -3.18
CA ASP A 129 -7.02 -8.88 -2.27
C ASP A 129 -7.26 -8.43 -0.82
N PHE A 130 -6.62 -7.35 -0.36
CA PHE A 130 -6.65 -6.95 1.05
C PHE A 130 -7.18 -5.53 1.30
N VAL A 131 -7.35 -4.72 0.25
CA VAL A 131 -7.97 -3.39 0.37
C VAL A 131 -9.34 -3.36 -0.29
N LEU A 132 -9.43 -3.80 -1.54
CA LEU A 132 -10.67 -3.76 -2.34
C LEU A 132 -11.53 -5.01 -2.17
N TYR A 133 -10.94 -6.17 -1.94
CA TYR A 133 -11.61 -7.47 -1.85
C TYR A 133 -12.51 -7.77 -3.06
N ILE A 134 -12.00 -7.54 -4.28
CA ILE A 134 -12.78 -7.67 -5.51
C ILE A 134 -12.49 -8.93 -6.32
N ASP A 135 -11.43 -9.68 -6.04
CA ASP A 135 -11.15 -10.97 -6.68
C ASP A 135 -11.86 -12.08 -5.89
N ASP A 136 -12.55 -12.97 -6.58
CA ASP A 136 -13.18 -14.16 -6.02
C ASP A 136 -12.17 -15.19 -5.45
N LYS A 137 -10.91 -15.07 -5.85
CA LYS A 137 -9.79 -15.86 -5.30
C LYS A 137 -9.15 -15.22 -4.08
N SER A 138 -9.51 -13.98 -3.77
CA SER A 138 -9.00 -13.27 -2.59
C SER A 138 -9.40 -13.97 -1.29
N PRO A 139 -8.62 -13.78 -0.22
CA PRO A 139 -9.06 -14.15 1.12
C PRO A 139 -10.43 -13.52 1.43
N PRO A 140 -11.27 -14.19 2.24
CA PRO A 140 -12.58 -13.62 2.61
C PRO A 140 -12.40 -12.22 3.20
N SER A 141 -13.24 -11.29 2.77
CA SER A 141 -13.30 -9.97 3.39
C SER A 141 -13.65 -10.07 4.86
N PRO A 142 -13.21 -9.13 5.70
CA PRO A 142 -13.65 -9.08 7.09
C PRO A 142 -15.17 -9.02 7.18
N ILE A 143 -15.73 -9.66 8.21
CA ILE A 143 -17.18 -9.67 8.45
C ILE A 143 -17.69 -8.23 8.51
N GLY A 144 -18.75 -7.93 7.74
CA GLY A 144 -19.31 -6.58 7.65
C GLY A 144 -18.55 -5.60 6.76
N PHE A 145 -17.58 -6.09 5.98
CA PHE A 145 -16.91 -5.26 4.99
C PHE A 145 -17.81 -5.09 3.75
N GLU A 146 -18.37 -3.90 3.59
CA GLU A 146 -19.21 -3.54 2.44
C GLU A 146 -18.71 -2.27 1.73
N ASN A 147 -17.45 -1.88 1.97
CA ASN A 147 -16.94 -0.62 1.45
C ASN A 147 -16.50 -0.77 -0.02
N THR A 148 -17.22 -0.11 -0.91
CA THR A 148 -16.87 -0.03 -2.34
C THR A 148 -15.88 1.09 -2.64
N PHE A 149 -15.52 1.92 -1.67
CA PHE A 149 -14.70 3.14 -1.84
C PHE A 149 -15.25 4.12 -2.89
N GLY A 150 -16.55 4.05 -3.19
CA GLY A 150 -17.19 4.84 -4.22
C GLY A 150 -16.97 4.34 -5.66
N LEU A 151 -16.37 3.16 -5.83
CA LEU A 151 -16.21 2.52 -7.14
C LEU A 151 -17.52 1.85 -7.56
N SER A 152 -17.92 2.09 -8.81
CA SER A 152 -19.01 1.36 -9.44
C SER A 152 -18.64 -0.10 -9.72
N GLU A 153 -19.63 -0.94 -9.98
CA GLU A 153 -19.40 -2.33 -10.39
C GLU A 153 -18.56 -2.41 -11.68
N SER A 154 -18.83 -1.55 -12.66
CA SER A 154 -18.08 -1.47 -13.91
C SER A 154 -16.61 -1.11 -13.68
N GLU A 155 -16.33 -0.17 -12.78
CA GLU A 155 -14.94 0.21 -12.43
C GLU A 155 -14.22 -0.94 -11.72
N ARG A 156 -14.87 -1.62 -10.80
CA ARG A 156 -14.30 -2.80 -10.12
C ARG A 156 -14.00 -3.93 -11.10
N ASN A 157 -14.90 -4.20 -12.03
CA ASN A 157 -14.70 -5.20 -13.07
C ASN A 157 -13.53 -4.83 -14.00
N LYS A 158 -13.38 -3.56 -14.36
CA LYS A 158 -12.25 -3.06 -15.14
C LYS A 158 -10.92 -3.27 -14.40
N ILE A 159 -10.86 -2.91 -13.13
CA ILE A 159 -9.69 -3.10 -12.26
C ILE A 159 -9.30 -4.59 -12.20
N LEU A 160 -10.27 -5.46 -11.94
CA LEU A 160 -10.05 -6.89 -11.84
C LEU A 160 -9.57 -7.50 -13.16
N ALA A 161 -10.12 -7.05 -14.29
CA ALA A 161 -9.70 -7.50 -15.61
C ALA A 161 -8.24 -7.15 -15.90
N GLU A 162 -7.77 -5.94 -15.54
CA GLU A 162 -6.37 -5.55 -15.69
C GLU A 162 -5.46 -6.33 -14.72
N TYR A 163 -5.89 -6.50 -13.48
CA TYR A 163 -5.13 -7.28 -12.49
C TYR A 163 -4.88 -8.72 -12.96
N ARG A 164 -5.90 -9.38 -13.53
CA ARG A 164 -5.81 -10.78 -14.00
C ARG A 164 -4.93 -10.97 -15.25
N LYS A 165 -4.47 -9.89 -15.88
CA LYS A 165 -3.47 -9.96 -16.97
C LYS A 165 -2.03 -10.08 -16.46
N ILE A 166 -1.79 -9.80 -15.17
CA ILE A 166 -0.46 -9.89 -14.58
C ILE A 166 -0.12 -11.38 -14.41
N PRO A 167 1.05 -11.84 -14.91
CA PRO A 167 1.51 -13.20 -14.65
C PRO A 167 1.69 -13.44 -13.14
N SER A 168 1.15 -14.55 -12.65
CA SER A 168 1.35 -15.04 -11.27
C SER A 168 2.74 -15.63 -11.07
#